data_d3d219cd748406eaf3f0afe6c38e8d5b
#
_entry.id   d3d219cd748406eaf3f0afe6c38e8d5b
#
_cell.length_a   1.000
_cell.length_b   1.000
_cell.length_c   1.000
_cell.angle_alpha   90.00
_cell.angle_beta   90.00
_cell.angle_gamma   90.00
#
_symmetry.space_group_name_H-M   'P 1'
#
loop_
_entity.id
_entity.type
_entity.pdbx_description
1 polymer ?
#
loop_
_entity_poly.entity_id
_entity_poly.type
_entity_poly.pdbx_seq_one_letter_code
_entity_poly.pdbx_strand_id
1 'polypeptide(L)'
;AAYINLLENNQRSVSVNVLMALSEAYGIDAHHLVKDSSATQLADLRACLRDPMFANQAPDISELRAALDHAPTVVKLFLQLHANHEALQHSMRKLTQDDASGSVQAVRAETAIYTFFRSHGNHFPPLEAAAEAARDAIGGANDDLYANLKRHLKQAYGLQVTLAPVEEMEQALRVFDIAESRVLISEALDPVNRTFQLAHVLALVSVSALLETLITDANIPTETGQERCRVELANYFAAALLMPYDAIYRTAEDTRYDLDRIATRFAVSFEQVAQRLTTLQRKGAEGVPFFFLRIDPAGNVTKRFNATPFTLADQGGACPVWNLHSAFAAPDTILPQRVELPDTGQFFTISRTTPRPVTQHQDTPRRLVVTLGCEQTHAHRIRYADPHDRAEAPIAQIGINCHICPRLDCAQRAYEPLHVALPLDVNRRGTTRYQS
;
A
#
# COMPACT_ATOMS: atom_id res chain seq x y z
N ALA A 1 -24.90 -51.31 22.32
CA ALA A 1 -25.54 -49.97 22.15
C ALA A 1 -24.54 -48.82 22.32
N ALA A 2 -23.74 -48.75 23.42
CA ALA A 2 -22.83 -47.61 23.66
C ALA A 2 -21.71 -47.50 22.63
N TYR A 3 -21.16 -48.62 22.16
CA TYR A 3 -20.03 -48.63 21.19
C TYR A 3 -20.53 -48.20 19.78
N ILE A 4 -21.72 -48.60 19.37
CA ILE A 4 -22.30 -48.20 18.07
C ILE A 4 -22.62 -46.70 18.08
N ASN A 5 -23.14 -46.18 19.17
CA ASN A 5 -23.43 -44.77 19.32
C ASN A 5 -22.13 -43.89 19.23
N LEU A 6 -21.00 -44.38 19.73
CA LEU A 6 -19.70 -43.68 19.58
C LEU A 6 -19.17 -43.71 18.14
N LEU A 7 -19.50 -44.78 17.37
CA LEU A 7 -19.18 -44.89 15.96
C LEU A 7 -20.08 -43.99 15.10
N GLU A 8 -21.39 -44.00 15.38
CA GLU A 8 -22.38 -43.16 14.67
C GLU A 8 -22.13 -41.65 14.86
N ASN A 9 -21.62 -41.26 16.02
CA ASN A 9 -21.27 -39.87 16.33
C ASN A 9 -19.81 -39.49 16.01
N ASN A 10 -19.09 -40.38 15.29
CA ASN A 10 -17.70 -40.13 14.87
C ASN A 10 -16.71 -39.89 16.05
N GLN A 11 -17.05 -40.39 17.25
CA GLN A 11 -16.26 -40.23 18.46
C GLN A 11 -15.24 -41.40 18.66
N ARG A 12 -15.25 -42.37 17.75
CA ARG A 12 -14.29 -43.48 17.74
C ARG A 12 -14.09 -44.00 16.33
N SER A 13 -12.84 -44.29 15.96
CA SER A 13 -12.48 -44.88 14.67
C SER A 13 -12.95 -46.32 14.56
N VAL A 14 -13.41 -46.72 13.38
CA VAL A 14 -13.80 -48.12 13.10
C VAL A 14 -12.53 -48.97 13.04
N SER A 15 -12.39 -49.94 13.94
CA SER A 15 -11.25 -50.89 13.88
C SER A 15 -11.44 -51.88 12.74
N VAL A 16 -10.32 -52.45 12.22
CA VAL A 16 -10.36 -53.43 11.12
C VAL A 16 -11.27 -54.63 11.46
N ASN A 17 -11.29 -55.08 12.72
CA ASN A 17 -12.15 -56.16 13.15
C ASN A 17 -13.64 -55.82 13.09
N VAL A 18 -14.02 -54.58 13.40
CA VAL A 18 -15.41 -54.07 13.29
C VAL A 18 -15.77 -53.89 11.81
N LEU A 19 -14.84 -53.44 10.99
CA LEU A 19 -15.05 -53.32 9.56
C LEU A 19 -15.29 -54.67 8.89
N MET A 20 -14.50 -55.70 9.26
CA MET A 20 -14.68 -57.07 8.76
C MET A 20 -16.00 -57.67 9.22
N ALA A 21 -16.39 -57.47 10.47
CA ALA A 21 -17.67 -57.92 10.99
C ALA A 21 -18.90 -57.25 10.31
N LEU A 22 -18.80 -55.97 9.99
CA LEU A 22 -19.79 -55.23 9.21
C LEU A 22 -19.84 -55.68 7.74
N SER A 23 -18.69 -55.99 7.15
CA SER A 23 -18.56 -56.51 5.80
C SER A 23 -19.23 -57.90 5.69
N GLU A 24 -19.03 -58.78 6.64
CA GLU A 24 -19.65 -60.13 6.70
C GLU A 24 -21.17 -60.03 6.97
N ALA A 25 -21.58 -59.15 7.90
CA ALA A 25 -22.96 -59.04 8.31
C ALA A 25 -23.89 -58.40 7.26
N TYR A 26 -23.34 -57.47 6.47
CA TYR A 26 -24.12 -56.65 5.52
C TYR A 26 -23.77 -56.83 4.05
N GLY A 27 -22.78 -57.76 3.75
CA GLY A 27 -22.36 -58.02 2.37
C GLY A 27 -21.65 -56.84 1.68
N ILE A 28 -21.05 -55.94 2.46
CA ILE A 28 -20.40 -54.75 1.97
C ILE A 28 -18.92 -55.10 1.68
N ASP A 29 -18.41 -54.83 0.49
CA ASP A 29 -17.01 -55.05 0.17
C ASP A 29 -16.12 -54.12 0.99
N ALA A 30 -15.39 -54.69 1.96
CA ALA A 30 -14.44 -53.96 2.84
C ALA A 30 -13.36 -53.22 2.05
N HIS A 31 -12.97 -53.72 0.87
CA HIS A 31 -12.03 -53.04 -0.03
C HIS A 31 -12.58 -51.74 -0.64
N HIS A 32 -13.89 -51.60 -0.79
CA HIS A 32 -14.51 -50.38 -1.22
C HIS A 32 -14.65 -49.33 -0.12
N LEU A 33 -14.69 -49.76 1.15
CA LEU A 33 -14.74 -48.87 2.31
C LEU A 33 -13.35 -48.41 2.77
N VAL A 34 -12.32 -49.19 2.48
CA VAL A 34 -10.89 -48.88 2.73
C VAL A 34 -10.21 -48.41 1.44
N LYS A 35 -10.92 -47.81 0.51
CA LYS A 35 -10.26 -47.05 -0.55
C LYS A 35 -9.51 -45.92 0.11
N ASP A 36 -8.19 -46.09 0.12
CA ASP A 36 -7.11 -45.30 0.68
C ASP A 36 -7.18 -43.78 0.41
N SER A 37 -8.28 -43.13 0.83
CA SER A 37 -8.36 -41.69 0.78
C SER A 37 -7.39 -41.05 1.77
N SER A 38 -7.13 -41.72 2.89
CA SER A 38 -6.23 -41.21 3.93
C SER A 38 -4.76 -41.30 3.54
N ALA A 39 -4.34 -42.41 2.87
CA ALA A 39 -2.97 -42.54 2.41
C ALA A 39 -2.65 -41.55 1.27
N THR A 40 -3.59 -41.37 0.34
CA THR A 40 -3.45 -40.39 -0.74
C THR A 40 -3.45 -38.96 -0.19
N GLN A 41 -4.36 -38.61 0.70
CA GLN A 41 -4.41 -37.29 1.34
C GLN A 41 -3.17 -37.01 2.19
N LEU A 42 -2.60 -38.01 2.86
CA LEU A 42 -1.33 -37.89 3.58
C LEU A 42 -0.16 -37.63 2.63
N ALA A 43 -0.15 -38.29 1.47
CA ALA A 43 0.85 -38.05 0.43
C ALA A 43 0.75 -36.66 -0.16
N ASP A 44 -0.48 -36.22 -0.46
CA ASP A 44 -0.78 -34.88 -0.98
C ASP A 44 -0.39 -33.78 0.04
N LEU A 45 -0.71 -33.98 1.32
CA LEU A 45 -0.35 -33.06 2.39
C LEU A 45 1.17 -32.95 2.56
N ARG A 46 1.88 -34.09 2.46
CA ARG A 46 3.35 -34.08 2.47
C ARG A 46 3.97 -33.45 1.23
N ALA A 47 3.34 -33.59 0.07
CA ALA A 47 3.77 -32.93 -1.16
C ALA A 47 3.59 -31.41 -1.06
N CYS A 48 2.43 -30.97 -0.58
CA CYS A 48 2.13 -29.57 -0.33
C CYS A 48 3.15 -28.94 0.65
N LEU A 49 3.49 -29.60 1.75
CA LEU A 49 4.42 -29.09 2.76
C LEU A 49 5.90 -29.10 2.33
N ARG A 50 6.23 -29.63 1.15
CA ARG A 50 7.55 -29.46 0.52
C ARG A 50 7.71 -28.14 -0.21
N ASP A 51 6.63 -27.39 -0.39
CA ASP A 51 6.72 -26.07 -0.99
C ASP A 51 7.67 -25.18 -0.17
N PRO A 52 8.56 -24.41 -0.83
CA PRO A 52 9.48 -23.49 -0.16
C PRO A 52 8.83 -22.52 0.82
N MET A 53 7.54 -22.20 0.63
CA MET A 53 6.79 -21.33 1.56
C MET A 53 6.68 -21.93 2.98
N PHE A 54 6.84 -23.28 3.14
CA PHE A 54 6.78 -23.98 4.41
C PHE A 54 8.16 -24.45 4.91
N ALA A 55 9.25 -24.03 4.27
CA ALA A 55 10.61 -24.58 4.49
C ALA A 55 11.09 -24.58 5.96
N ASN A 56 10.52 -23.71 6.80
CA ASN A 56 10.89 -23.59 8.22
C ASN A 56 9.88 -24.21 9.20
N GLN A 57 8.84 -24.87 8.72
CA GLN A 57 7.74 -25.39 9.54
C GLN A 57 7.24 -26.73 9.00
N ALA A 58 8.06 -27.79 9.09
CA ALA A 58 7.64 -29.12 8.68
C ALA A 58 7.07 -29.89 9.90
N PRO A 59 5.73 -30.08 9.99
CA PRO A 59 5.14 -30.92 11.02
C PRO A 59 5.56 -32.36 10.83
N ASP A 60 5.62 -33.11 11.93
CA ASP A 60 5.97 -34.55 11.86
C ASP A 60 4.81 -35.38 11.28
N ILE A 61 5.10 -36.67 10.97
CA ILE A 61 4.11 -37.57 10.38
C ILE A 61 2.95 -37.86 11.35
N SER A 62 3.18 -37.80 12.66
CA SER A 62 2.14 -38.02 13.66
C SER A 62 1.16 -36.86 13.73
N GLU A 63 1.64 -35.63 13.61
CA GLU A 63 0.80 -34.43 13.53
C GLU A 63 -0.05 -34.42 12.26
N LEU A 64 0.54 -34.82 11.11
CA LEU A 64 -0.21 -34.88 9.85
C LEU A 64 -1.33 -35.92 9.87
N ARG A 65 -1.07 -37.06 10.49
CA ARG A 65 -2.11 -38.12 10.71
C ARG A 65 -3.19 -37.64 11.67
N ALA A 66 -2.81 -37.00 12.77
CA ALA A 66 -3.75 -36.43 13.70
C ALA A 66 -4.64 -35.36 13.04
N ALA A 67 -4.07 -34.51 12.18
CA ALA A 67 -4.84 -33.52 11.41
C ALA A 67 -5.85 -34.19 10.46
N LEU A 68 -5.47 -35.25 9.77
CA LEU A 68 -6.36 -36.02 8.91
C LEU A 68 -7.49 -36.72 9.69
N ASP A 69 -7.17 -37.26 10.86
CA ASP A 69 -8.14 -38.01 11.68
C ASP A 69 -9.14 -37.07 12.39
N HIS A 70 -8.67 -35.93 12.89
CA HIS A 70 -9.48 -35.02 13.71
C HIS A 70 -10.05 -33.80 12.96
N ALA A 71 -9.46 -33.42 11.82
CA ALA A 71 -9.88 -32.26 11.06
C ALA A 71 -9.84 -32.49 9.53
N PRO A 72 -10.46 -33.57 8.99
CA PRO A 72 -10.33 -33.93 7.57
C PRO A 72 -10.85 -32.83 6.63
N THR A 73 -11.88 -32.12 7.03
CA THR A 73 -12.42 -30.99 6.25
C THR A 73 -11.43 -29.85 6.16
N VAL A 74 -10.73 -29.51 7.24
CA VAL A 74 -9.71 -28.45 7.24
C VAL A 74 -8.55 -28.85 6.35
N VAL A 75 -8.09 -30.10 6.43
CA VAL A 75 -7.03 -30.61 5.55
C VAL A 75 -7.44 -30.53 4.07
N LYS A 76 -8.67 -30.92 3.73
CA LYS A 76 -9.19 -30.82 2.37
C LYS A 76 -9.22 -29.37 1.87
N LEU A 77 -9.69 -28.43 2.69
CA LEU A 77 -9.72 -27.01 2.34
C LEU A 77 -8.31 -26.42 2.21
N PHE A 78 -7.37 -26.84 3.06
CA PHE A 78 -5.97 -26.44 2.97
C PHE A 78 -5.32 -26.92 1.66
N LEU A 79 -5.49 -28.18 1.29
CA LEU A 79 -4.99 -28.73 0.03
C LEU A 79 -5.61 -28.00 -1.18
N GLN A 80 -6.90 -27.68 -1.12
CA GLN A 80 -7.58 -26.92 -2.15
C GLN A 80 -7.03 -25.48 -2.25
N LEU A 81 -6.78 -24.84 -1.12
CA LEU A 81 -6.19 -23.50 -1.06
C LEU A 81 -4.77 -23.50 -1.68
N HIS A 82 -3.94 -24.49 -1.33
CA HIS A 82 -2.60 -24.63 -1.88
C HIS A 82 -2.64 -24.89 -3.41
N ALA A 83 -3.50 -25.78 -3.88
CA ALA A 83 -3.68 -26.02 -5.32
C ALA A 83 -4.14 -24.76 -6.08
N ASN A 84 -5.04 -23.97 -5.49
CA ASN A 84 -5.45 -22.67 -6.07
C ASN A 84 -4.30 -21.67 -6.07
N HIS A 85 -3.47 -21.65 -5.03
CA HIS A 85 -2.29 -20.80 -4.96
C HIS A 85 -1.26 -21.17 -6.05
N GLU A 86 -0.96 -22.47 -6.23
CA GLU A 86 -0.09 -22.95 -7.31
C GLU A 86 -0.65 -22.60 -8.71
N ALA A 87 -1.96 -22.79 -8.92
CA ALA A 87 -2.62 -22.44 -10.18
C ALA A 87 -2.53 -20.93 -10.46
N LEU A 88 -2.72 -20.11 -9.43
CA LEU A 88 -2.57 -18.65 -9.54
C LEU A 88 -1.12 -18.27 -9.84
N GLN A 89 -0.15 -18.87 -9.14
CA GLN A 89 1.28 -18.66 -9.43
C GLN A 89 1.66 -19.09 -10.85
N HIS A 90 1.12 -20.23 -11.30
CA HIS A 90 1.35 -20.71 -12.66
C HIS A 90 0.73 -19.77 -13.70
N SER A 91 -0.47 -19.26 -13.45
CA SER A 91 -1.13 -18.28 -14.33
C SER A 91 -0.36 -16.95 -14.34
N MET A 92 0.11 -16.50 -13.20
CA MET A 92 0.99 -15.33 -13.11
C MET A 92 2.30 -15.55 -13.87
N ARG A 93 2.95 -16.71 -13.73
CA ARG A 93 4.16 -17.05 -14.50
C ARG A 93 3.90 -17.08 -16.01
N LYS A 94 2.74 -17.57 -16.48
CA LYS A 94 2.36 -17.53 -17.90
C LYS A 94 2.16 -16.11 -18.43
N LEU A 95 1.56 -15.23 -17.63
CA LEU A 95 1.39 -13.82 -17.97
C LEU A 95 2.72 -13.04 -17.97
N THR A 96 3.75 -13.60 -17.30
CA THR A 96 5.04 -12.96 -17.10
C THR A 96 6.18 -13.63 -17.88
N GLN A 97 5.91 -14.58 -18.74
CA GLN A 97 6.95 -15.35 -19.46
C GLN A 97 7.77 -14.52 -20.45
N ASP A 98 7.37 -13.28 -20.74
CA ASP A 98 8.17 -12.35 -21.56
C ASP A 98 9.06 -11.38 -20.77
N ASP A 99 8.87 -11.20 -19.40
CA ASP A 99 9.75 -10.30 -18.57
C ASP A 99 9.69 -10.53 -17.03
N ALA A 100 9.59 -11.74 -16.56
CA ALA A 100 8.88 -12.07 -15.32
C ALA A 100 9.63 -12.12 -14.00
N SER A 101 10.93 -12.14 -13.96
CA SER A 101 11.64 -12.26 -12.66
C SER A 101 11.73 -10.94 -11.87
N GLY A 102 11.73 -9.82 -12.57
CA GLY A 102 11.83 -8.48 -11.97
C GLY A 102 10.51 -7.93 -11.42
N SER A 103 9.37 -8.20 -12.07
CA SER A 103 8.10 -7.56 -11.71
C SER A 103 7.47 -8.08 -10.41
N VAL A 104 7.50 -9.38 -10.18
CA VAL A 104 6.94 -9.98 -8.94
C VAL A 104 7.77 -9.60 -7.71
N GLN A 105 9.09 -9.52 -7.86
CA GLN A 105 9.98 -9.09 -6.77
C GLN A 105 9.81 -7.60 -6.48
N ALA A 106 9.61 -6.75 -7.50
CA ALA A 106 9.35 -5.34 -7.34
C ALA A 106 8.04 -5.08 -6.58
N VAL A 107 6.96 -5.79 -6.92
CA VAL A 107 5.67 -5.69 -6.21
C VAL A 107 5.80 -6.14 -4.75
N ARG A 108 6.54 -7.22 -4.48
CA ARG A 108 6.82 -7.67 -3.10
C ARG A 108 7.60 -6.63 -2.31
N ALA A 109 8.56 -5.96 -2.95
CA ALA A 109 9.35 -4.92 -2.31
C ALA A 109 8.50 -3.69 -1.97
N GLU A 110 7.64 -3.23 -2.86
CA GLU A 110 6.72 -2.11 -2.59
C GLU A 110 5.73 -2.42 -1.47
N THR A 111 5.16 -3.63 -1.47
CA THR A 111 4.28 -4.08 -0.39
C THR A 111 5.02 -4.18 0.94
N ALA A 112 6.29 -4.62 0.95
CA ALA A 112 7.11 -4.67 2.15
C ALA A 112 7.39 -3.26 2.70
N ILE A 113 7.74 -2.30 1.84
CA ILE A 113 7.94 -0.88 2.23
C ILE A 113 6.64 -0.31 2.82
N TYR A 114 5.51 -0.50 2.13
CA TYR A 114 4.22 -0.04 2.61
C TYR A 114 3.86 -0.63 3.99
N THR A 115 4.07 -1.94 4.17
CA THR A 115 3.82 -2.65 5.43
C THR A 115 4.73 -2.13 6.54
N PHE A 116 6.00 -1.89 6.24
CA PHE A 116 6.97 -1.33 7.17
C PHE A 116 6.55 0.07 7.65
N PHE A 117 6.21 0.98 6.75
CA PHE A 117 5.72 2.32 7.13
C PHE A 117 4.44 2.22 7.96
N ARG A 118 3.49 1.39 7.57
CA ARG A 118 2.22 1.19 8.27
C ARG A 118 2.41 0.61 9.67
N SER A 119 3.32 -0.35 9.86
CA SER A 119 3.59 -0.95 11.19
C SER A 119 4.17 0.06 12.19
N HIS A 120 4.81 1.13 11.68
CA HIS A 120 5.30 2.26 12.48
C HIS A 120 4.27 3.40 12.58
N GLY A 121 3.04 3.22 12.13
CA GLY A 121 2.04 4.30 12.04
C GLY A 121 2.51 5.45 11.16
N ASN A 122 3.37 5.20 10.17
CA ASN A 122 4.05 6.19 9.32
C ASN A 122 4.86 7.23 10.13
N HIS A 123 5.20 6.96 11.38
CA HIS A 123 5.95 7.88 12.25
C HIS A 123 7.26 7.26 12.72
N PHE A 124 8.37 7.96 12.47
CA PHE A 124 9.72 7.52 12.82
C PHE A 124 10.39 8.51 13.76
N PRO A 125 10.25 8.35 15.10
CA PRO A 125 10.81 9.28 16.08
C PRO A 125 12.30 9.57 15.90
N PRO A 126 13.18 8.60 15.56
CA PRO A 126 14.59 8.90 15.34
C PRO A 126 14.84 9.84 14.14
N LEU A 127 14.05 9.72 13.06
CA LEU A 127 14.16 10.62 11.90
C LEU A 127 13.60 12.01 12.21
N GLU A 128 12.55 12.12 13.03
CA GLU A 128 12.03 13.42 13.49
C GLU A 128 13.10 14.17 14.29
N ALA A 129 13.68 13.51 15.29
CA ALA A 129 14.73 14.11 16.12
C ALA A 129 15.96 14.53 15.30
N ALA A 130 16.37 13.68 14.37
CA ALA A 130 17.48 13.98 13.48
C ALA A 130 17.19 15.17 12.53
N ALA A 131 15.93 15.27 12.04
CA ALA A 131 15.50 16.38 11.18
C ALA A 131 15.45 17.72 11.97
N GLU A 132 14.98 17.70 13.22
CA GLU A 132 15.01 18.88 14.10
C GLU A 132 16.45 19.33 14.37
N ALA A 133 17.34 18.44 14.76
CA ALA A 133 18.75 18.74 14.98
C ALA A 133 19.42 19.30 13.72
N ALA A 134 19.14 18.75 12.54
CA ALA A 134 19.63 19.24 11.27
C ALA A 134 19.10 20.65 10.96
N ARG A 135 17.81 20.92 11.26
CA ARG A 135 17.20 22.23 11.05
C ARG A 135 17.86 23.32 11.93
N ASP A 136 18.15 23.00 13.18
CA ASP A 136 18.86 23.89 14.08
C ASP A 136 20.27 24.18 13.59
N ALA A 137 20.99 23.17 13.10
CA ALA A 137 22.33 23.30 12.53
C ALA A 137 22.37 24.15 11.26
N ILE A 138 21.29 24.13 10.45
CA ILE A 138 21.16 24.94 9.23
C ILE A 138 20.86 26.41 9.54
N GLY A 139 20.38 26.72 10.74
CA GLY A 139 20.08 28.08 11.15
C GLY A 139 18.61 28.42 11.20
N GLY A 140 17.74 27.45 11.49
CA GLY A 140 16.34 27.52 12.00
C GLY A 140 15.32 28.48 11.40
N ALA A 141 15.73 29.64 10.92
CA ALA A 141 14.87 30.67 10.37
C ALA A 141 14.38 30.31 8.94
N ASN A 142 13.13 30.66 8.66
CA ASN A 142 12.49 30.35 7.36
C ASN A 142 13.00 31.23 6.21
N ASP A 143 13.80 32.25 6.49
CA ASP A 143 14.27 33.19 5.49
C ASP A 143 15.40 32.55 4.68
N ASP A 144 15.05 32.05 3.50
CA ASP A 144 15.94 31.40 2.53
C ASP A 144 16.55 30.06 2.97
N LEU A 145 15.68 29.11 3.32
CA LEU A 145 16.09 27.75 3.65
C LEU A 145 16.89 27.07 2.53
N TYR A 146 16.64 27.39 1.27
CA TYR A 146 17.39 26.86 0.14
C TYR A 146 18.86 27.29 0.20
N ALA A 147 19.15 28.58 0.41
CA ALA A 147 20.52 29.08 0.54
C ALA A 147 21.20 28.52 1.78
N ASN A 148 20.49 28.38 2.88
CA ASN A 148 21.00 27.81 4.12
C ASN A 148 21.38 26.33 3.95
N LEU A 149 20.52 25.52 3.31
CA LEU A 149 20.82 24.14 2.96
C LEU A 149 22.04 24.02 2.05
N LYS A 150 22.10 24.84 1.01
CA LYS A 150 23.24 24.90 0.09
C LYS A 150 24.56 25.22 0.81
N ARG A 151 24.49 26.19 1.72
CA ARG A 151 25.67 26.59 2.54
C ARG A 151 26.06 25.45 3.48
N HIS A 152 25.15 24.85 4.16
CA HIS A 152 25.39 23.75 5.11
C HIS A 152 25.97 22.52 4.40
N LEU A 153 25.40 22.11 3.26
CA LEU A 153 25.93 21.00 2.45
C LEU A 153 27.39 21.26 2.01
N LYS A 154 27.74 22.51 1.65
CA LYS A 154 29.11 22.87 1.31
C LYS A 154 30.05 22.86 2.51
N GLN A 155 29.64 23.45 3.64
CA GLN A 155 30.49 23.62 4.82
C GLN A 155 30.73 22.33 5.59
N ALA A 156 29.65 21.54 5.80
CA ALA A 156 29.71 20.34 6.62
C ALA A 156 30.12 19.09 5.83
N TYR A 157 29.77 19.03 4.53
CA TYR A 157 29.96 17.82 3.69
C TYR A 157 30.81 18.07 2.44
N GLY A 158 31.28 19.28 2.19
CA GLY A 158 32.08 19.61 1.00
C GLY A 158 31.30 19.61 -0.31
N LEU A 159 29.96 19.43 -0.27
CA LEU A 159 29.12 19.26 -1.45
C LEU A 159 28.84 20.60 -2.16
N GLN A 160 29.22 20.69 -3.42
CA GLN A 160 28.89 21.86 -4.24
C GLN A 160 27.56 21.68 -4.93
N VAL A 161 26.60 22.58 -4.65
CA VAL A 161 25.27 22.57 -5.27
C VAL A 161 25.21 23.54 -6.44
N THR A 162 24.85 23.04 -7.62
CA THR A 162 24.72 23.81 -8.86
C THR A 162 23.36 23.61 -9.48
N LEU A 163 22.74 24.69 -9.97
CA LEU A 163 21.57 24.62 -10.81
C LEU A 163 22.06 24.33 -12.25
N ALA A 164 21.55 23.25 -12.84
CA ALA A 164 21.95 22.81 -14.16
C ALA A 164 20.80 23.00 -15.17
N PRO A 165 21.12 23.39 -16.42
CA PRO A 165 20.15 23.44 -17.50
C PRO A 165 19.50 22.08 -17.74
N VAL A 166 18.27 22.11 -18.30
CA VAL A 166 17.52 20.86 -18.57
C VAL A 166 18.28 19.94 -19.52
N GLU A 167 18.98 20.51 -20.49
CA GLU A 167 19.75 19.79 -21.51
C GLU A 167 20.91 18.99 -20.92
N GLU A 168 21.52 19.47 -19.83
CA GLU A 168 22.60 18.77 -19.13
C GLU A 168 22.10 17.68 -18.17
N MET A 169 20.83 17.75 -17.81
CA MET A 169 20.23 16.83 -16.84
C MET A 169 19.54 15.62 -17.48
N GLU A 170 19.46 15.58 -18.81
CA GLU A 170 18.66 14.60 -19.55
C GLU A 170 17.22 14.57 -19.01
N GLN A 171 16.85 13.52 -18.28
CA GLN A 171 15.52 13.41 -17.61
C GLN A 171 15.63 13.47 -16.09
N ALA A 172 16.84 13.63 -15.55
CA ALA A 172 17.05 13.69 -14.11
C ALA A 172 16.62 15.05 -13.55
N LEU A 173 15.94 15.03 -12.41
CA LEU A 173 15.60 16.24 -11.66
C LEU A 173 16.67 16.61 -10.64
N ARG A 174 17.49 15.63 -10.24
CA ARG A 174 18.64 15.76 -9.36
C ARG A 174 19.68 14.69 -9.69
N VAL A 175 20.94 15.06 -9.71
CA VAL A 175 22.07 14.15 -9.73
C VAL A 175 22.93 14.42 -8.49
N PHE A 176 23.20 13.40 -7.69
CA PHE A 176 24.11 13.44 -6.57
C PHE A 176 25.33 12.59 -6.91
N ASP A 177 26.40 13.28 -7.28
CA ASP A 177 27.69 12.70 -7.66
C ASP A 177 28.61 12.74 -6.45
N ILE A 178 28.77 11.59 -5.80
CA ILE A 178 29.59 11.45 -4.59
C ILE A 178 31.08 11.59 -4.94
N ALA A 179 31.50 11.08 -6.10
CA ALA A 179 32.89 11.09 -6.53
C ALA A 179 33.38 12.52 -6.78
N GLU A 180 32.57 13.35 -7.42
CA GLU A 180 32.90 14.76 -7.73
C GLU A 180 32.42 15.70 -6.59
N SER A 181 31.88 15.17 -5.50
CA SER A 181 31.35 15.97 -4.37
C SER A 181 30.39 17.08 -4.81
N ARG A 182 29.50 16.78 -5.76
CA ARG A 182 28.57 17.76 -6.35
C ARG A 182 27.13 17.28 -6.38
N VAL A 183 26.23 18.24 -6.29
CA VAL A 183 24.79 18.03 -6.45
C VAL A 183 24.29 18.93 -7.57
N LEU A 184 23.80 18.33 -8.64
CA LEU A 184 23.14 19.06 -9.73
C LEU A 184 21.64 19.04 -9.50
N ILE A 185 20.99 20.19 -9.58
CA ILE A 185 19.54 20.37 -9.48
C ILE A 185 19.05 20.90 -10.82
N SER A 186 18.06 20.26 -11.42
CA SER A 186 17.49 20.71 -12.69
C SER A 186 16.76 22.05 -12.53
N GLU A 187 16.94 22.95 -13.50
CA GLU A 187 16.17 24.20 -13.59
C GLU A 187 14.69 23.96 -13.85
N ALA A 188 14.28 22.77 -14.35
CA ALA A 188 12.88 22.39 -14.52
C ALA A 188 12.10 22.30 -13.19
N LEU A 189 12.80 22.17 -12.06
CA LEU A 189 12.19 22.18 -10.74
C LEU A 189 11.85 23.61 -10.30
N ASP A 190 10.65 23.80 -9.77
CA ASP A 190 10.28 25.01 -9.05
C ASP A 190 11.09 25.17 -7.74
N PRO A 191 11.17 26.36 -7.15
CA PRO A 191 11.95 26.64 -5.94
C PRO A 191 11.60 25.71 -4.76
N VAL A 192 10.32 25.37 -4.59
CA VAL A 192 9.83 24.49 -3.53
C VAL A 192 10.41 23.09 -3.66
N ASN A 193 10.35 22.54 -4.87
CA ASN A 193 10.86 21.21 -5.14
C ASN A 193 12.40 21.18 -5.14
N ARG A 194 13.10 22.26 -5.53
CA ARG A 194 14.57 22.38 -5.38
C ARG A 194 14.98 22.28 -3.92
N THR A 195 14.29 22.98 -3.02
CA THR A 195 14.55 22.94 -1.58
C THR A 195 14.35 21.53 -1.02
N PHE A 196 13.28 20.86 -1.42
CA PHE A 196 13.01 19.47 -1.03
C PHE A 196 14.11 18.52 -1.48
N GLN A 197 14.63 18.67 -2.71
CA GLN A 197 15.72 17.84 -3.22
C GLN A 197 17.01 18.03 -2.41
N LEU A 198 17.34 19.26 -1.97
CA LEU A 198 18.48 19.48 -1.10
C LEU A 198 18.30 18.89 0.29
N ALA A 199 17.11 18.99 0.88
CA ALA A 199 16.78 18.35 2.14
C ALA A 199 16.90 16.82 2.05
N HIS A 200 16.50 16.23 0.92
CA HIS A 200 16.67 14.81 0.65
C HIS A 200 18.14 14.41 0.53
N VAL A 201 18.98 15.20 -0.15
CA VAL A 201 20.44 14.94 -0.20
C VAL A 201 21.05 15.03 1.18
N LEU A 202 20.62 16.02 1.99
CA LEU A 202 21.09 16.13 3.37
C LEU A 202 20.77 14.85 4.16
N ALA A 203 19.59 14.26 4.00
CA ALA A 203 19.27 12.98 4.64
C ALA A 203 20.27 11.89 4.26
N LEU A 204 20.60 11.76 2.97
CA LEU A 204 21.51 10.72 2.48
C LEU A 204 22.92 10.84 3.07
N VAL A 205 23.37 12.06 3.41
CA VAL A 205 24.74 12.27 3.94
C VAL A 205 24.77 12.41 5.46
N SER A 206 23.75 12.98 6.09
CA SER A 206 23.77 13.27 7.53
C SER A 206 23.26 12.12 8.40
N VAL A 207 22.34 11.30 7.89
CA VAL A 207 21.71 10.22 8.66
C VAL A 207 21.79 8.85 7.98
N SER A 208 22.81 8.65 7.12
CA SER A 208 23.01 7.40 6.37
C SER A 208 22.98 6.15 7.26
N ALA A 209 23.70 6.16 8.39
CA ALA A 209 23.72 5.04 9.34
C ALA A 209 22.33 4.73 9.94
N LEU A 210 21.53 5.76 10.25
CA LEU A 210 20.17 5.61 10.73
C LEU A 210 19.26 5.03 9.64
N LEU A 211 19.42 5.49 8.38
CA LEU A 211 18.67 4.93 7.24
C LEU A 211 18.98 3.46 7.07
N GLU A 212 20.24 3.04 7.13
CA GLU A 212 20.65 1.62 7.01
C GLU A 212 20.06 0.76 8.14
N THR A 213 20.04 1.28 9.37
CA THR A 213 19.41 0.60 10.50
C THR A 213 17.91 0.35 10.22
N LEU A 214 17.18 1.38 9.81
CA LEU A 214 15.75 1.28 9.50
C LEU A 214 15.45 0.36 8.30
N ILE A 215 16.32 0.36 7.29
CA ILE A 215 16.20 -0.53 6.12
C ILE A 215 16.42 -1.98 6.53
N THR A 216 17.38 -2.23 7.41
CA THR A 216 17.62 -3.58 7.96
C THR A 216 16.41 -4.07 8.74
N ASP A 217 15.82 -3.23 9.59
CA ASP A 217 14.61 -3.56 10.36
C ASP A 217 13.40 -3.79 9.46
N ALA A 218 13.34 -3.14 8.31
CA ALA A 218 12.27 -3.30 7.33
C ALA A 218 12.26 -4.69 6.65
N ASN A 219 13.35 -5.43 6.73
CA ASN A 219 13.52 -6.77 6.16
C ASN A 219 13.05 -6.89 4.69
N ILE A 220 13.45 -5.94 3.85
CA ILE A 220 13.05 -5.87 2.45
C ILE A 220 13.89 -6.86 1.64
N PRO A 221 13.26 -7.74 0.83
CA PRO A 221 13.91 -8.92 0.28
C PRO A 221 14.87 -8.65 -0.88
N THR A 222 14.86 -7.45 -1.48
CA THR A 222 15.65 -7.13 -2.66
C THR A 222 16.47 -5.87 -2.48
N GLU A 223 17.66 -5.81 -3.07
CA GLU A 223 18.54 -4.63 -3.06
C GLU A 223 17.81 -3.40 -3.65
N THR A 224 17.17 -3.55 -4.81
CA THR A 224 16.36 -2.48 -5.40
C THR A 224 15.23 -2.01 -4.49
N GLY A 225 14.62 -2.92 -3.72
CA GLY A 225 13.61 -2.57 -2.71
C GLY A 225 14.21 -1.80 -1.55
N GLN A 226 15.39 -2.18 -1.07
CA GLN A 226 16.12 -1.46 -0.03
C GLN A 226 16.49 -0.05 -0.49
N GLU A 227 16.96 0.11 -1.74
CA GLU A 227 17.20 1.41 -2.37
C GLU A 227 15.95 2.29 -2.40
N ARG A 228 14.80 1.72 -2.78
CA ARG A 228 13.50 2.42 -2.76
C ARG A 228 13.10 2.81 -1.34
N CYS A 229 13.30 1.94 -0.36
CA CYS A 229 13.04 2.25 1.05
C CYS A 229 13.92 3.40 1.53
N ARG A 230 15.21 3.40 1.17
CA ARG A 230 16.15 4.50 1.47
C ARG A 230 15.63 5.83 0.92
N VAL A 231 15.11 5.83 -0.31
CA VAL A 231 14.52 7.04 -0.92
C VAL A 231 13.29 7.49 -0.13
N GLU A 232 12.40 6.58 0.29
CA GLU A 232 11.20 6.96 1.05
C GLU A 232 11.51 7.45 2.47
N LEU A 233 12.48 6.85 3.16
CA LEU A 233 12.96 7.32 4.47
C LEU A 233 13.68 8.67 4.36
N ALA A 234 14.45 8.90 3.30
CA ALA A 234 15.06 10.20 3.02
C ALA A 234 14.02 11.27 2.65
N ASN A 235 12.94 10.90 1.93
CA ASN A 235 11.78 11.76 1.70
C ASN A 235 11.08 12.11 3.03
N TYR A 236 10.96 11.15 3.95
CA TYR A 236 10.40 11.38 5.28
C TYR A 236 11.22 12.43 6.05
N PHE A 237 12.54 12.22 6.13
CA PHE A 237 13.44 13.18 6.78
C PHE A 237 13.34 14.57 6.14
N ALA A 238 13.36 14.66 4.81
CA ALA A 238 13.22 15.94 4.10
C ALA A 238 11.89 16.64 4.45
N ALA A 239 10.80 15.91 4.49
CA ALA A 239 9.50 16.46 4.88
C ALA A 239 9.49 16.90 6.36
N ALA A 240 10.13 16.14 7.27
CA ALA A 240 10.24 16.49 8.69
C ALA A 240 11.10 17.74 8.89
N LEU A 241 12.19 17.89 8.13
CA LEU A 241 13.06 19.06 8.17
C LEU A 241 12.35 20.33 7.67
N LEU A 242 11.59 20.22 6.56
CA LEU A 242 10.85 21.35 6.00
C LEU A 242 9.61 21.71 6.84
N MET A 243 8.96 20.72 7.43
CA MET A 243 7.75 20.84 8.22
C MET A 243 7.96 20.18 9.60
N PRO A 244 8.66 20.82 10.56
CA PRO A 244 8.90 20.26 11.89
C PRO A 244 7.60 19.87 12.60
N TYR A 245 7.63 18.76 13.34
CA TYR A 245 6.43 18.09 13.84
C TYR A 245 5.47 19.04 14.57
N ASP A 246 5.95 19.74 15.60
CA ASP A 246 5.09 20.60 16.41
C ASP A 246 4.55 21.79 15.63
N ALA A 247 5.34 22.32 14.70
CA ALA A 247 4.93 23.45 13.87
C ALA A 247 3.82 23.07 12.89
N ILE A 248 3.98 21.93 12.19
CA ILE A 248 2.94 21.48 11.23
C ILE A 248 1.70 20.96 11.97
N TYR A 249 1.85 20.24 13.08
CA TYR A 249 0.74 19.76 13.88
C TYR A 249 -0.17 20.92 14.33
N ARG A 250 0.41 21.95 14.98
CA ARG A 250 -0.35 23.15 15.38
C ARG A 250 -0.97 23.87 14.18
N THR A 251 -0.21 24.04 13.10
CA THR A 251 -0.74 24.71 11.92
C THR A 251 -1.90 23.94 11.28
N ALA A 252 -1.82 22.60 11.23
CA ALA A 252 -2.88 21.76 10.71
C ALA A 252 -4.16 21.87 11.55
N GLU A 253 -4.05 21.78 12.88
CA GLU A 253 -5.20 21.98 13.78
C GLU A 253 -5.81 23.39 13.64
N ASP A 254 -4.98 24.43 13.73
CA ASP A 254 -5.42 25.83 13.66
C ASP A 254 -6.10 26.18 12.35
N THR A 255 -5.66 25.59 11.25
CA THR A 255 -6.22 25.83 9.90
C THR A 255 -7.31 24.83 9.53
N ARG A 256 -7.64 23.88 10.40
CA ARG A 256 -8.53 22.77 10.10
C ARG A 256 -8.09 22.01 8.85
N TYR A 257 -6.80 21.71 8.78
CA TYR A 257 -6.17 20.96 7.68
C TYR A 257 -6.39 21.60 6.30
N ASP A 258 -6.31 22.93 6.22
CA ASP A 258 -6.28 23.67 4.96
C ASP A 258 -4.91 23.49 4.29
N LEU A 259 -4.81 22.57 3.32
CA LEU A 259 -3.54 22.18 2.70
C LEU A 259 -2.86 23.34 1.97
N ASP A 260 -3.60 24.23 1.34
CA ASP A 260 -3.03 25.38 0.62
C ASP A 260 -2.40 26.38 1.58
N ARG A 261 -3.05 26.64 2.72
CA ARG A 261 -2.50 27.50 3.77
C ARG A 261 -1.26 26.88 4.41
N ILE A 262 -1.27 25.57 4.66
CA ILE A 262 -0.11 24.85 5.18
C ILE A 262 1.04 24.91 4.16
N ALA A 263 0.77 24.61 2.89
CA ALA A 263 1.76 24.65 1.81
C ALA A 263 2.43 26.02 1.70
N THR A 264 1.62 27.09 1.73
CA THR A 264 2.13 28.46 1.71
C THR A 264 2.99 28.79 2.93
N ARG A 265 2.55 28.39 4.14
CA ARG A 265 3.26 28.69 5.39
C ARG A 265 4.63 28.05 5.46
N PHE A 266 4.77 26.82 4.96
CA PHE A 266 6.03 26.07 5.00
C PHE A 266 6.83 26.12 3.70
N ALA A 267 6.35 26.85 2.69
CA ALA A 267 6.93 26.91 1.34
C ALA A 267 7.19 25.50 0.76
N VAL A 268 6.16 24.64 0.80
CA VAL A 268 6.16 23.27 0.30
C VAL A 268 5.02 23.03 -0.67
N SER A 269 5.07 21.92 -1.44
CA SER A 269 4.00 21.59 -2.38
C SER A 269 2.79 20.95 -1.69
N PHE A 270 1.63 20.99 -2.37
CA PHE A 270 0.42 20.30 -1.93
C PHE A 270 0.66 18.81 -1.66
N GLU A 271 1.40 18.12 -2.56
CA GLU A 271 1.74 16.70 -2.39
C GLU A 271 2.61 16.47 -1.15
N GLN A 272 3.60 17.36 -0.90
CA GLN A 272 4.46 17.26 0.29
C GLN A 272 3.67 17.45 1.58
N VAL A 273 2.74 18.41 1.62
CA VAL A 273 1.82 18.58 2.76
C VAL A 273 0.97 17.33 2.96
N ALA A 274 0.29 16.87 1.90
CA ALA A 274 -0.59 15.72 1.98
C ALA A 274 0.15 14.45 2.50
N GLN A 275 1.37 14.22 2.01
CA GLN A 275 2.20 13.11 2.50
C GLN A 275 2.61 13.32 3.98
N ARG A 276 3.05 14.53 4.35
CA ARG A 276 3.49 14.84 5.71
C ARG A 276 2.36 14.67 6.74
N LEU A 277 1.13 15.04 6.40
CA LEU A 277 -0.02 14.87 7.27
C LEU A 277 -0.28 13.40 7.65
N THR A 278 0.07 12.44 6.80
CA THR A 278 -0.05 11.01 7.13
C THR A 278 0.92 10.55 8.21
N THR A 279 1.95 11.34 8.51
CA THR A 279 3.03 11.01 9.47
C THR A 279 2.81 11.62 10.86
N LEU A 280 1.75 12.41 11.05
CA LEU A 280 1.44 13.07 12.31
C LEU A 280 0.79 12.11 13.30
N GLN A 281 1.50 11.04 13.67
CA GLN A 281 1.03 9.96 14.53
C GLN A 281 1.89 9.82 15.81
N ARG A 282 2.52 10.91 16.28
CA ARG A 282 3.29 10.93 17.54
C ARG A 282 2.34 10.76 18.72
N LYS A 283 2.59 9.75 19.54
CA LYS A 283 1.76 9.44 20.71
C LYS A 283 1.60 10.66 21.63
N GLY A 284 0.36 11.03 21.93
CA GLY A 284 -0.01 12.20 22.73
C GLY A 284 -0.06 13.54 21.98
N ALA A 285 0.24 13.53 20.67
CA ALA A 285 0.09 14.69 19.78
C ALA A 285 -0.28 14.21 18.36
N GLU A 286 -1.24 13.29 18.30
CA GLU A 286 -1.72 12.70 17.06
C GLU A 286 -2.59 13.70 16.29
N GLY A 287 -2.30 13.87 15.02
CA GLY A 287 -3.17 14.54 14.07
C GLY A 287 -4.36 13.67 13.65
N VAL A 288 -5.09 14.11 12.64
CA VAL A 288 -6.08 13.25 11.96
C VAL A 288 -5.34 12.11 11.26
N PRO A 289 -5.71 10.85 11.50
CA PRO A 289 -5.16 9.73 10.74
C PRO A 289 -5.59 9.83 9.28
N PHE A 290 -4.63 9.93 8.38
CA PHE A 290 -4.89 10.01 6.95
C PHE A 290 -4.35 8.80 6.20
N PHE A 291 -5.02 8.44 5.10
CA PHE A 291 -4.39 7.73 4.00
C PHE A 291 -4.08 8.70 2.86
N PHE A 292 -3.03 8.39 2.15
CA PHE A 292 -2.56 9.12 0.96
C PHE A 292 -2.53 8.17 -0.22
N LEU A 293 -3.04 8.63 -1.35
CA LEU A 293 -3.02 7.91 -2.62
C LEU A 293 -2.61 8.85 -3.74
N ARG A 294 -1.73 8.38 -4.62
CA ARG A 294 -1.37 9.10 -5.84
C ARG A 294 -1.61 8.22 -7.06
N ILE A 295 -2.36 8.74 -8.03
CA ILE A 295 -2.65 8.02 -9.27
C ILE A 295 -2.16 8.77 -10.50
N ASP A 296 -1.92 8.01 -11.58
CA ASP A 296 -1.71 8.53 -12.92
C ASP A 296 -3.05 8.69 -13.67
N PRO A 297 -3.05 9.27 -14.91
CA PRO A 297 -4.26 9.42 -15.71
C PRO A 297 -4.96 8.12 -16.10
N ALA A 298 -4.26 6.98 -16.07
CA ALA A 298 -4.85 5.66 -16.29
C ALA A 298 -5.50 5.08 -15.02
N GLY A 299 -5.39 5.79 -13.88
CA GLY A 299 -5.90 5.34 -12.59
C GLY A 299 -4.96 4.39 -11.83
N ASN A 300 -3.74 4.16 -12.31
CA ASN A 300 -2.77 3.32 -11.61
C ASN A 300 -2.27 4.01 -10.35
N VAL A 301 -2.18 3.25 -9.25
CA VAL A 301 -1.63 3.73 -7.98
C VAL A 301 -0.12 3.79 -8.08
N THR A 302 0.44 5.00 -8.02
CA THR A 302 1.88 5.26 -8.14
C THR A 302 2.57 5.51 -6.81
N LYS A 303 1.81 5.84 -5.75
CA LYS A 303 2.31 6.02 -4.38
C LYS A 303 1.15 5.91 -3.39
N ARG A 304 1.41 5.33 -2.21
CA ARG A 304 0.41 5.19 -1.15
C ARG A 304 1.04 5.22 0.23
N PHE A 305 0.32 5.80 1.20
CA PHE A 305 0.58 5.71 2.64
C PHE A 305 -0.75 5.53 3.36
N ASN A 306 -0.75 4.91 4.52
CA ASN A 306 -2.00 4.66 5.23
C ASN A 306 -1.79 4.59 6.74
N ALA A 307 -2.45 5.49 7.46
CA ALA A 307 -2.59 5.48 8.91
C ALA A 307 -4.05 5.19 9.36
N THR A 308 -4.89 4.68 8.44
CA THR A 308 -6.33 4.45 8.65
C THR A 308 -6.70 2.98 8.38
N PRO A 309 -7.92 2.54 8.73
CA PRO A 309 -8.44 1.23 8.32
C PRO A 309 -8.74 1.13 6.81
N PHE A 310 -8.64 2.21 6.03
CA PHE A 310 -8.95 2.19 4.60
C PHE A 310 -8.13 1.14 3.87
N THR A 311 -8.79 0.24 3.16
CA THR A 311 -8.11 -0.81 2.40
C THR A 311 -7.72 -0.28 1.02
N LEU A 312 -6.41 -0.17 0.78
CA LEU A 312 -5.86 0.19 -0.52
C LEU A 312 -5.50 -1.07 -1.31
N ALA A 313 -5.82 -1.09 -2.60
CA ALA A 313 -5.41 -2.19 -3.46
C ALA A 313 -3.88 -2.24 -3.58
N ASP A 314 -3.33 -3.45 -3.54
CA ASP A 314 -1.91 -3.67 -3.80
C ASP A 314 -1.60 -3.50 -5.29
N GLN A 315 -2.57 -3.81 -6.14
CA GLN A 315 -2.47 -3.73 -7.59
C GLN A 315 -3.81 -3.32 -8.21
N GLY A 316 -3.74 -2.78 -9.43
CA GLY A 316 -4.90 -2.35 -10.20
C GLY A 316 -5.23 -0.87 -10.05
N GLY A 317 -6.19 -0.43 -10.81
CA GLY A 317 -6.68 0.96 -10.81
C GLY A 317 -7.62 1.24 -9.66
N ALA A 318 -7.73 2.51 -9.27
CA ALA A 318 -8.72 2.97 -8.32
C ALA A 318 -10.16 2.81 -8.87
N CYS A 319 -11.13 2.68 -7.97
CA CYS A 319 -12.53 2.51 -8.35
C CYS A 319 -13.04 3.66 -9.24
N PRO A 320 -13.68 3.38 -10.39
CA PRO A 320 -14.16 4.43 -11.29
C PRO A 320 -15.26 5.34 -10.71
N VAL A 321 -15.94 4.92 -9.65
CA VAL A 321 -16.95 5.73 -8.94
C VAL A 321 -16.30 6.85 -8.11
N TRP A 322 -15.02 6.71 -7.80
CA TRP A 322 -14.31 7.68 -6.99
C TRP A 322 -13.98 8.95 -7.78
N ASN A 323 -14.32 10.14 -7.26
CA ASN A 323 -14.13 11.41 -7.95
C ASN A 323 -12.67 11.83 -8.16
N LEU A 324 -11.72 11.07 -7.60
CA LEU A 324 -10.30 11.32 -7.87
C LEU A 324 -9.98 11.29 -9.38
N HIS A 325 -10.70 10.50 -10.18
CA HIS A 325 -10.56 10.49 -11.64
C HIS A 325 -11.06 11.81 -12.27
N SER A 326 -12.08 12.42 -11.68
CA SER A 326 -12.62 13.71 -12.14
C SER A 326 -11.65 14.89 -11.91
N ALA A 327 -10.68 14.72 -11.01
CA ALA A 327 -9.68 15.75 -10.74
C ALA A 327 -8.81 16.07 -11.97
N PHE A 328 -8.61 15.11 -12.88
CA PHE A 328 -7.91 15.37 -14.15
C PHE A 328 -8.66 16.35 -15.07
N ALA A 329 -10.00 16.37 -15.00
CA ALA A 329 -10.85 17.30 -15.76
C ALA A 329 -10.97 18.67 -15.07
N ALA A 330 -10.63 18.77 -13.78
CA ALA A 330 -10.67 20.02 -13.01
C ALA A 330 -9.29 20.30 -12.38
N PRO A 331 -8.25 20.60 -13.16
CA PRO A 331 -6.91 20.83 -12.66
C PRO A 331 -6.87 21.87 -11.54
N ASP A 332 -5.99 21.64 -10.58
CA ASP A 332 -5.70 22.55 -9.46
C ASP A 332 -6.89 22.84 -8.52
N THR A 333 -8.04 22.18 -8.76
CA THR A 333 -9.23 22.26 -7.91
C THR A 333 -9.25 21.11 -6.90
N ILE A 334 -9.52 21.42 -5.63
CA ILE A 334 -9.73 20.41 -4.60
C ILE A 334 -11.15 19.88 -4.73
N LEU A 335 -11.28 18.58 -4.96
CA LEU A 335 -12.56 17.87 -5.07
C LEU A 335 -12.80 17.04 -3.80
N PRO A 336 -13.67 17.50 -2.89
CA PRO A 336 -14.07 16.72 -1.73
C PRO A 336 -15.11 15.65 -2.10
N GLN A 337 -15.12 14.52 -1.39
CA GLN A 337 -16.13 13.47 -1.53
C GLN A 337 -16.26 12.66 -0.26
N ARG A 338 -17.51 12.30 0.08
CA ARG A 338 -17.79 11.22 1.05
C ARG A 338 -17.84 9.91 0.30
N VAL A 339 -17.10 8.92 0.79
CA VAL A 339 -17.03 7.61 0.16
C VAL A 339 -17.31 6.52 1.19
N GLU A 340 -17.84 5.40 0.72
CA GLU A 340 -18.08 4.21 1.53
C GLU A 340 -17.43 3.01 0.86
N LEU A 341 -16.57 2.32 1.60
CA LEU A 341 -16.02 1.03 1.20
C LEU A 341 -16.85 -0.11 1.81
N PRO A 342 -17.05 -1.22 1.09
CA PRO A 342 -17.57 -2.43 1.70
C PRO A 342 -16.70 -2.83 2.90
N ASP A 343 -17.32 -3.22 4.00
CA ASP A 343 -16.69 -3.81 5.20
C ASP A 343 -15.78 -2.90 6.03
N THR A 344 -15.38 -1.72 5.55
CA THR A 344 -14.45 -0.83 6.27
C THR A 344 -15.04 0.49 6.71
N GLY A 345 -16.23 0.86 6.18
CA GLY A 345 -16.96 2.05 6.64
C GLY A 345 -16.85 3.26 5.74
N GLN A 346 -17.16 4.43 6.30
CA GLN A 346 -17.26 5.70 5.58
C GLN A 346 -16.02 6.56 5.80
N PHE A 347 -15.60 7.24 4.73
CA PHE A 347 -14.43 8.10 4.71
C PHE A 347 -14.76 9.43 4.03
N PHE A 348 -14.02 10.45 4.42
CA PHE A 348 -14.00 11.72 3.72
C PHE A 348 -12.68 11.85 2.97
N THR A 349 -12.75 12.21 1.68
CA THR A 349 -11.58 12.33 0.81
C THR A 349 -11.54 13.67 0.11
N ILE A 350 -10.34 14.16 -0.16
CA ILE A 350 -10.08 15.29 -1.04
C ILE A 350 -9.09 14.86 -2.11
N SER A 351 -9.32 15.28 -3.33
CA SER A 351 -8.47 14.93 -4.49
C SER A 351 -8.11 16.17 -5.27
N ARG A 352 -6.84 16.29 -5.70
CA ARG A 352 -6.35 17.41 -6.52
C ARG A 352 -5.22 16.94 -7.43
N THR A 353 -5.13 17.53 -8.63
CA THR A 353 -3.98 17.31 -9.51
C THR A 353 -2.73 18.01 -8.97
N THR A 354 -1.58 17.36 -9.22
CA THR A 354 -0.26 17.95 -9.02
C THR A 354 0.52 17.89 -10.34
N PRO A 355 1.11 19.03 -10.79
CA PRO A 355 1.90 19.05 -12.01
C PRO A 355 3.20 18.28 -11.82
N ARG A 356 3.74 17.73 -12.89
CA ARG A 356 5.09 17.18 -12.96
C ARG A 356 6.00 18.13 -13.73
N PRO A 357 7.27 18.24 -13.35
CA PRO A 357 8.22 19.04 -14.11
C PRO A 357 8.26 18.61 -15.57
N VAL A 358 8.32 19.61 -16.47
CA VAL A 358 8.50 19.40 -17.90
C VAL A 358 9.99 19.51 -18.19
N THR A 359 10.60 18.45 -18.69
CA THR A 359 12.04 18.36 -18.93
C THR A 359 12.42 18.61 -20.39
N GLN A 360 11.45 18.58 -21.32
CA GLN A 360 11.65 18.87 -22.73
C GLN A 360 10.52 19.73 -23.25
N HIS A 361 10.81 20.67 -24.14
CA HIS A 361 9.83 21.61 -24.72
C HIS A 361 8.66 20.90 -25.45
N GLN A 362 8.90 19.70 -25.99
CA GLN A 362 7.89 18.90 -26.69
C GLN A 362 7.08 17.97 -25.77
N ASP A 363 7.44 17.89 -24.48
CA ASP A 363 6.73 17.04 -23.53
C ASP A 363 5.32 17.55 -23.27
N THR A 364 4.37 16.64 -23.33
CA THR A 364 3.02 16.92 -22.85
C THR A 364 3.05 17.14 -21.34
N PRO A 365 2.48 18.26 -20.82
CA PRO A 365 2.39 18.49 -19.40
C PRO A 365 1.75 17.31 -18.68
N ARG A 366 2.50 16.66 -17.80
CA ARG A 366 2.03 15.50 -17.02
C ARG A 366 1.45 15.96 -15.70
N ARG A 367 0.32 15.39 -15.32
CA ARG A 367 -0.30 15.61 -14.02
C ARG A 367 -0.57 14.26 -13.36
N LEU A 368 -0.43 14.23 -12.04
CA LEU A 368 -0.89 13.13 -11.21
C LEU A 368 -1.99 13.66 -10.29
N VAL A 369 -2.84 12.78 -9.80
CA VAL A 369 -3.82 13.15 -8.78
C VAL A 369 -3.34 12.65 -7.43
N VAL A 370 -3.32 13.53 -6.46
CA VAL A 370 -3.11 13.22 -5.05
C VAL A 370 -4.46 13.23 -4.34
N THR A 371 -4.74 12.15 -3.62
CA THR A 371 -5.92 12.02 -2.76
C THR A 371 -5.46 11.83 -1.32
N LEU A 372 -6.03 12.62 -0.43
CA LEU A 372 -5.89 12.49 1.02
C LEU A 372 -7.27 12.15 1.60
N GLY A 373 -7.34 11.17 2.49
CA GLY A 373 -8.62 10.80 3.10
C GLY A 373 -8.47 10.36 4.55
N CYS A 374 -9.54 10.53 5.32
CA CYS A 374 -9.65 10.11 6.72
C CYS A 374 -11.00 9.42 6.95
N GLU A 375 -11.14 8.73 8.08
CA GLU A 375 -12.45 8.23 8.50
C GLU A 375 -13.45 9.37 8.67
N GLN A 376 -14.72 9.13 8.34
CA GLN A 376 -15.80 10.13 8.42
C GLN A 376 -15.92 10.74 9.82
N THR A 377 -15.57 10.01 10.86
CA THR A 377 -15.55 10.49 12.26
C THR A 377 -14.66 11.70 12.48
N HIS A 378 -13.59 11.86 11.68
CA HIS A 378 -12.67 12.97 11.71
C HIS A 378 -13.02 14.12 10.74
N ALA A 379 -14.02 13.93 9.87
CA ALA A 379 -14.34 14.90 8.82
C ALA A 379 -14.64 16.30 9.37
N HIS A 380 -15.27 16.40 10.54
CA HIS A 380 -15.58 17.67 11.21
C HIS A 380 -14.34 18.55 11.52
N ARG A 381 -13.15 17.94 11.61
CA ARG A 381 -11.86 18.66 11.78
C ARG A 381 -11.34 19.22 10.48
N ILE A 382 -11.86 18.78 9.32
CA ILE A 382 -11.35 19.10 7.99
C ILE A 382 -12.18 20.24 7.37
N ARG A 383 -11.53 21.34 6.99
CA ARG A 383 -12.18 22.51 6.41
C ARG A 383 -13.02 22.19 5.16
N TYR A 384 -12.54 21.28 4.33
CA TYR A 384 -13.20 20.91 3.09
C TYR A 384 -14.47 20.07 3.27
N ALA A 385 -14.72 19.58 4.49
CA ALA A 385 -15.90 18.79 4.81
C ALA A 385 -17.14 19.66 5.08
N ASP A 386 -17.00 20.94 5.45
CA ASP A 386 -18.11 21.81 5.84
C ASP A 386 -19.30 21.80 4.88
N PRO A 387 -19.13 21.85 3.54
CA PRO A 387 -20.25 21.74 2.61
C PRO A 387 -20.87 20.35 2.51
N HIS A 388 -20.13 19.32 2.95
CA HIS A 388 -20.46 17.88 2.81
C HIS A 388 -20.83 17.21 4.14
N ASP A 389 -20.74 17.93 5.26
CA ASP A 389 -21.04 17.41 6.60
C ASP A 389 -22.56 17.35 6.88
N ARG A 390 -23.38 17.67 5.92
CA ARG A 390 -24.83 17.54 6.00
C ARG A 390 -25.22 16.06 5.86
N ALA A 391 -26.13 15.60 6.70
CA ALA A 391 -26.64 14.23 6.66
C ALA A 391 -27.18 13.80 5.26
N GLU A 392 -27.60 14.77 4.45
CA GLU A 392 -28.16 14.57 3.11
C GLU A 392 -27.12 14.53 1.98
N ALA A 393 -25.84 14.81 2.27
CA ALA A 393 -24.82 14.78 1.22
C ALA A 393 -24.62 13.34 0.68
N PRO A 394 -24.60 13.15 -0.64
CA PRO A 394 -24.51 11.83 -1.23
C PRO A 394 -23.17 11.16 -0.86
N ILE A 395 -23.25 9.87 -0.51
CA ILE A 395 -22.10 9.03 -0.23
C ILE A 395 -21.84 8.16 -1.45
N ALA A 396 -20.64 8.29 -2.03
CA ALA A 396 -20.23 7.47 -3.17
C ALA A 396 -19.84 6.06 -2.70
N GLN A 397 -20.54 5.06 -3.19
CA GLN A 397 -20.27 3.67 -2.87
C GLN A 397 -19.12 3.13 -3.73
N ILE A 398 -17.89 3.32 -3.27
CA ILE A 398 -16.69 2.86 -3.96
C ILE A 398 -16.33 1.42 -3.61
N GLY A 399 -15.51 0.79 -4.44
CA GLY A 399 -14.79 -0.45 -4.13
C GLY A 399 -13.29 -0.22 -4.10
N ILE A 400 -12.52 -1.24 -3.76
CA ILE A 400 -11.06 -1.19 -3.85
C ILE A 400 -10.64 -1.13 -5.32
N ASN A 401 -11.06 -2.12 -6.11
CA ASN A 401 -11.06 -2.17 -7.57
C ASN A 401 -12.17 -3.12 -8.05
N CYS A 402 -12.49 -3.14 -9.36
CA CYS A 402 -13.62 -3.93 -9.85
C CYS A 402 -13.45 -5.45 -9.67
N HIS A 403 -12.21 -5.97 -9.75
CA HIS A 403 -11.95 -7.41 -9.66
C HIS A 403 -12.21 -8.02 -8.28
N ILE A 404 -12.03 -7.23 -7.22
CA ILE A 404 -12.25 -7.67 -5.83
C ILE A 404 -13.41 -6.96 -5.14
N CYS A 405 -14.22 -6.19 -5.90
CA CYS A 405 -15.37 -5.47 -5.35
C CYS A 405 -16.58 -6.38 -5.18
N PRO A 406 -17.12 -6.57 -3.96
CA PRO A 406 -18.25 -7.44 -3.71
C PRO A 406 -19.61 -6.84 -4.09
N ARG A 407 -19.67 -5.56 -4.49
CA ARG A 407 -20.93 -4.91 -4.85
C ARG A 407 -21.53 -5.57 -6.09
N LEU A 408 -22.80 -5.94 -6.05
CA LEU A 408 -23.51 -6.58 -7.17
C LEU A 408 -24.10 -5.54 -8.13
N ASP A 409 -24.62 -4.44 -7.58
CA ASP A 409 -25.23 -3.35 -8.35
C ASP A 409 -24.28 -2.15 -8.40
N CYS A 410 -23.62 -1.97 -9.55
CA CYS A 410 -22.70 -0.86 -9.78
C CYS A 410 -22.79 -0.37 -11.21
N ALA A 411 -23.34 0.84 -11.39
CA ALA A 411 -23.54 1.47 -12.70
C ALA A 411 -22.21 1.81 -13.44
N GLN A 412 -21.06 1.75 -12.79
CA GLN A 412 -19.75 2.05 -13.38
C GLN A 412 -18.79 0.86 -13.36
N ARG A 413 -19.31 -0.36 -13.20
CA ARG A 413 -18.47 -1.56 -13.18
C ARG A 413 -17.75 -1.74 -14.53
N ALA A 414 -16.42 -1.80 -14.48
CA ALA A 414 -15.58 -1.99 -15.65
C ALA A 414 -15.19 -3.47 -15.88
N TYR A 415 -15.04 -4.26 -14.79
CA TYR A 415 -14.61 -5.65 -14.85
C TYR A 415 -15.49 -6.55 -13.99
N GLU A 416 -15.62 -7.81 -14.38
CA GLU A 416 -16.28 -8.84 -13.59
C GLU A 416 -15.49 -9.15 -12.30
N PRO A 417 -16.15 -9.31 -11.14
CA PRO A 417 -15.46 -9.68 -9.91
C PRO A 417 -14.99 -11.12 -9.97
N LEU A 418 -13.80 -11.39 -9.42
CA LEU A 418 -13.18 -12.73 -9.47
C LEU A 418 -13.85 -13.75 -8.54
N HIS A 419 -14.62 -13.30 -7.55
CA HIS A 419 -15.15 -14.13 -6.47
C HIS A 419 -16.69 -14.18 -6.42
N VAL A 420 -17.36 -13.47 -7.32
CA VAL A 420 -18.83 -13.39 -7.38
C VAL A 420 -19.27 -13.46 -8.84
N ALA A 421 -20.14 -14.42 -9.14
CA ALA A 421 -20.80 -14.46 -10.43
C ALA A 421 -21.91 -13.40 -10.48
N LEU A 422 -21.90 -12.56 -11.50
CA LEU A 422 -22.96 -11.59 -11.72
C LEU A 422 -24.10 -12.25 -12.52
N PRO A 423 -25.36 -12.10 -12.08
CA PRO A 423 -26.49 -12.60 -12.85
C PRO A 423 -26.60 -11.77 -14.14
N LEU A 424 -26.58 -12.45 -15.29
CA LEU A 424 -26.81 -11.84 -16.59
C LEU A 424 -28.13 -12.33 -17.14
N ASP A 425 -29.06 -11.40 -17.40
CA ASP A 425 -30.29 -11.66 -18.13
C ASP A 425 -30.13 -11.17 -19.58
N VAL A 426 -30.11 -12.11 -20.54
CA VAL A 426 -29.96 -11.81 -21.97
C VAL A 426 -31.10 -10.94 -22.54
N ASN A 427 -32.25 -10.92 -21.87
CA ASN A 427 -33.42 -10.14 -22.26
C ASN A 427 -33.48 -8.75 -21.62
N ARG A 428 -32.54 -8.45 -20.70
CA ARG A 428 -32.48 -7.19 -19.98
C ARG A 428 -31.11 -6.56 -20.13
N ARG A 429 -31.05 -5.29 -20.47
CA ARG A 429 -29.80 -4.55 -20.60
C ARG A 429 -29.80 -3.36 -19.64
N GLY A 430 -28.89 -3.38 -18.69
CA GLY A 430 -28.61 -2.25 -17.81
C GLY A 430 -27.72 -1.18 -18.43
N THR A 431 -27.29 -0.21 -17.63
CA THR A 431 -26.39 0.88 -18.05
C THR A 431 -24.97 0.42 -18.29
N THR A 432 -24.56 -0.72 -17.74
CA THR A 432 -23.29 -1.39 -18.00
C THR A 432 -23.53 -2.80 -18.50
N ARG A 433 -22.52 -3.45 -19.09
CA ARG A 433 -22.59 -4.85 -19.53
C ARG A 433 -22.70 -5.85 -18.36
N TYR A 434 -22.53 -5.41 -17.15
CA TYR A 434 -22.57 -6.23 -15.92
C TYR A 434 -23.80 -5.97 -15.05
N GLN A 435 -24.75 -5.17 -15.55
CA GLN A 435 -26.01 -4.87 -14.86
C GLN A 435 -27.17 -5.39 -15.69
N SER A 436 -27.96 -6.27 -15.14
CA SER A 436 -29.15 -6.84 -15.76
C SER A 436 -30.42 -6.12 -15.32
#